data_c7a1e6fb998cdafdb38883deefb2b853
#
_entry.id   c7a1e6fb998cdafdb38883deefb2b853
#
_cell.length_a   1.000
_cell.length_b   1.000
_cell.length_c   1.000
_cell.angle_alpha   90.00
_cell.angle_beta   90.00
_cell.angle_gamma   90.00
#
_symmetry.space_group_name_H-M   'P 1'
#
loop_
_entity.id
_entity.type
_entity.pdbx_description
1 polymer ?
#
loop_
_entity_poly.entity_id
_entity_poly.type
_entity_poly.pdbx_seq_one_letter_code
_entity_poly.pdbx_strand_id
1 'polypeptide(L)'
;MTAHLPEPTPRPVPSGELRASHDDREAVVEQLRDAAAEGRIDLDELDSRLEQALTSKTYGELAILTADLPKPPSSAAGNLPPLVLKGGMYGASRGPGRWEVPGHVIAHAGVGGVSLDFTRVECRLAEVAVEAYGETSGVTIVIPDGWATDTTGMDPGFGGIKDKTTPDRLPGTPLIRITGSGGMAGVVIRHPSKRERRKLDGNASRD
;
A
#
# COMPACT_ATOMS: atom_id res chain seq x y z
N MET A 1 -42.53 34.52 18.73
CA MET A 1 -41.56 33.55 19.26
C MET A 1 -41.78 32.24 18.50
N THR A 2 -41.01 32.04 17.43
CA THR A 2 -41.10 30.82 16.60
C THR A 2 -40.06 29.86 17.11
N ALA A 3 -40.47 28.76 17.75
CA ALA A 3 -39.58 27.71 18.23
C ALA A 3 -38.96 26.99 17.03
N HIS A 4 -37.69 27.13 16.84
CA HIS A 4 -36.89 26.36 15.89
C HIS A 4 -36.71 24.94 16.45
N LEU A 5 -37.36 23.97 15.84
CA LEU A 5 -37.16 22.56 16.11
C LEU A 5 -35.77 22.16 15.57
N PRO A 6 -34.90 21.47 16.35
CA PRO A 6 -33.64 20.98 15.84
C PRO A 6 -33.88 19.93 14.75
N GLU A 7 -33.24 20.10 13.60
CA GLU A 7 -33.22 19.10 12.54
C GLU A 7 -32.64 17.77 13.04
N PRO A 8 -33.21 16.62 12.65
CA PRO A 8 -32.69 15.32 13.06
C PRO A 8 -31.30 15.10 12.46
N THR A 9 -30.30 14.92 13.31
CA THR A 9 -28.95 14.53 12.90
C THR A 9 -29.00 13.21 12.11
N PRO A 10 -28.41 13.13 10.91
CA PRO A 10 -28.40 11.90 10.13
C PRO A 10 -27.69 10.80 10.90
N ARG A 11 -28.35 9.66 11.05
CA ARG A 11 -27.80 8.48 11.73
C ARG A 11 -26.64 7.93 10.87
N PRO A 12 -25.47 7.61 11.45
CA PRO A 12 -24.37 7.02 10.70
C PRO A 12 -24.83 5.71 10.04
N VAL A 13 -24.62 5.59 8.74
CA VAL A 13 -24.92 4.37 7.97
C VAL A 13 -23.91 3.29 8.40
N PRO A 14 -24.36 2.06 8.76
CA PRO A 14 -23.44 0.96 9.03
C PRO A 14 -22.50 0.70 7.83
N SER A 15 -21.24 0.40 8.10
CA SER A 15 -20.21 0.26 7.04
C SER A 15 -20.60 -0.76 5.96
N GLY A 16 -21.33 -1.81 6.32
CA GLY A 16 -21.82 -2.82 5.37
C GLY A 16 -22.91 -2.30 4.41
N GLU A 17 -23.62 -1.25 4.76
CA GLU A 17 -24.68 -0.66 3.91
C GLU A 17 -24.16 0.40 2.93
N LEU A 18 -22.87 0.77 3.06
CA LEU A 18 -22.25 1.70 2.12
C LEU A 18 -22.16 1.08 0.73
N ARG A 19 -22.32 1.94 -0.29
CA ARG A 19 -22.29 1.52 -1.70
C ARG A 19 -20.86 1.16 -2.10
N ALA A 20 -20.70 -0.02 -2.73
CA ALA A 20 -19.45 -0.44 -3.34
C ALA A 20 -19.25 0.25 -4.69
N SER A 21 -18.04 0.70 -4.94
CA SER A 21 -17.60 1.25 -6.23
C SER A 21 -17.32 0.13 -7.24
N HIS A 22 -16.97 0.49 -8.48
CA HIS A 22 -16.49 -0.48 -9.47
C HIS A 22 -15.16 -1.11 -9.02
N ASP A 23 -14.25 -0.30 -8.51
CA ASP A 23 -12.93 -0.73 -8.07
C ASP A 23 -13.01 -1.69 -6.87
N ASP A 24 -13.98 -1.46 -5.96
CA ASP A 24 -14.20 -2.38 -4.82
C ASP A 24 -14.67 -3.77 -5.29
N ARG A 25 -15.53 -3.82 -6.29
CA ARG A 25 -15.97 -5.08 -6.89
C ARG A 25 -14.83 -5.80 -7.61
N GLU A 26 -14.02 -5.06 -8.36
CA GLU A 26 -12.86 -5.60 -9.06
C GLU A 26 -11.84 -6.20 -8.08
N ALA A 27 -11.60 -5.54 -6.95
CA ALA A 27 -10.72 -6.06 -5.90
C ALA A 27 -11.20 -7.41 -5.33
N VAL A 28 -12.52 -7.59 -5.16
CA VAL A 28 -13.09 -8.88 -4.73
C VAL A 28 -12.98 -9.93 -5.84
N VAL A 29 -13.18 -9.56 -7.10
CA VAL A 29 -12.98 -10.44 -8.25
C VAL A 29 -11.56 -10.99 -8.29
N GLU A 30 -10.54 -10.15 -8.11
CA GLU A 30 -9.14 -10.60 -8.05
C GLU A 30 -8.89 -11.53 -6.86
N GLN A 31 -9.42 -11.22 -5.68
CA GLN A 31 -9.29 -12.10 -4.51
C GLN A 31 -9.91 -13.47 -4.74
N LEU A 32 -11.04 -13.56 -5.42
CA LEU A 32 -11.69 -14.82 -5.78
C LEU A 32 -10.86 -15.63 -6.78
N ARG A 33 -10.27 -14.97 -7.78
CA ARG A 33 -9.36 -15.60 -8.74
C ARG A 33 -8.10 -16.17 -8.09
N ASP A 34 -7.50 -15.42 -7.18
CA ASP A 34 -6.35 -15.86 -6.40
C ASP A 34 -6.71 -17.09 -5.55
N ALA A 35 -7.86 -17.07 -4.88
CA ALA A 35 -8.33 -18.20 -4.08
C ALA A 35 -8.56 -19.47 -4.93
N ALA A 36 -9.07 -19.33 -6.15
CA ALA A 36 -9.22 -20.45 -7.08
C ALA A 36 -7.86 -20.96 -7.59
N ALA A 37 -6.93 -20.06 -7.92
CA ALA A 37 -5.57 -20.41 -8.31
C ALA A 37 -4.81 -21.17 -7.21
N GLU A 38 -5.08 -20.83 -5.94
CA GLU A 38 -4.54 -21.52 -4.76
C GLU A 38 -5.31 -22.84 -4.41
N GLY A 39 -6.38 -23.16 -5.14
CA GLY A 39 -7.20 -24.34 -4.92
C GLY A 39 -8.08 -24.28 -3.65
N ARG A 40 -8.37 -23.08 -3.16
CA ARG A 40 -9.23 -22.87 -1.96
C ARG A 40 -10.71 -22.94 -2.30
N ILE A 41 -11.07 -22.54 -3.52
CA ILE A 41 -12.41 -22.69 -4.10
C ILE A 41 -12.29 -23.38 -5.45
N ASP A 42 -13.32 -24.13 -5.85
CA ASP A 42 -13.35 -24.75 -7.16
C ASP A 42 -13.85 -23.77 -8.26
N LEU A 43 -13.81 -24.22 -9.52
CA LEU A 43 -14.18 -23.36 -10.64
C LEU A 43 -15.67 -23.03 -10.70
N ASP A 44 -16.54 -23.96 -10.28
CA ASP A 44 -17.99 -23.73 -10.28
C ASP A 44 -18.35 -22.71 -9.18
N GLU A 45 -17.68 -22.80 -8.05
CA GLU A 45 -17.81 -21.84 -6.95
C GLU A 45 -17.25 -20.47 -7.33
N LEU A 46 -16.10 -20.42 -8.02
CA LEU A 46 -15.52 -19.18 -8.55
C LEU A 46 -16.52 -18.47 -9.47
N ASP A 47 -17.08 -19.16 -10.46
CA ASP A 47 -18.03 -18.56 -11.41
C ASP A 47 -19.26 -17.99 -10.71
N SER A 48 -19.82 -18.73 -9.76
CA SER A 48 -20.97 -18.27 -8.96
C SER A 48 -20.64 -17.03 -8.14
N ARG A 49 -19.48 -16.99 -7.47
CA ARG A 49 -19.06 -15.84 -6.64
C ARG A 49 -18.67 -14.62 -7.50
N LEU A 50 -18.10 -14.82 -8.70
CA LEU A 50 -17.79 -13.73 -9.64
C LEU A 50 -19.07 -13.02 -10.10
N GLU A 51 -20.12 -13.76 -10.48
CA GLU A 51 -21.40 -13.17 -10.88
C GLU A 51 -22.00 -12.34 -9.73
N GLN A 52 -21.94 -12.86 -8.50
CA GLN A 52 -22.42 -12.15 -7.32
C GLN A 52 -21.58 -10.89 -7.04
N ALA A 53 -20.25 -10.97 -7.14
CA ALA A 53 -19.37 -9.82 -6.91
C ALA A 53 -19.65 -8.67 -7.89
N LEU A 54 -19.79 -8.99 -9.17
CA LEU A 54 -20.05 -7.99 -10.22
C LEU A 54 -21.42 -7.31 -10.07
N THR A 55 -22.41 -7.99 -9.48
CA THR A 55 -23.75 -7.48 -9.27
C THR A 55 -23.96 -6.85 -7.89
N SER A 56 -23.04 -7.04 -6.95
CA SER A 56 -23.09 -6.50 -5.59
C SER A 56 -23.14 -4.97 -5.56
N LYS A 57 -23.99 -4.42 -4.69
CA LYS A 57 -24.21 -2.99 -4.55
C LYS A 57 -23.58 -2.40 -3.30
N THR A 58 -23.29 -3.23 -2.29
CA THR A 58 -22.83 -2.78 -0.98
C THR A 58 -21.59 -3.55 -0.53
N TYR A 59 -20.82 -2.95 0.38
CA TYR A 59 -19.68 -3.64 1.01
C TYR A 59 -20.09 -4.88 1.80
N GLY A 60 -21.29 -4.91 2.38
CA GLY A 60 -21.81 -6.07 3.08
C GLY A 60 -22.02 -7.27 2.17
N GLU A 61 -22.58 -7.04 0.98
CA GLU A 61 -22.74 -8.09 -0.03
C GLU A 61 -21.40 -8.63 -0.50
N LEU A 62 -20.41 -7.76 -0.76
CA LEU A 62 -19.06 -8.18 -1.14
C LEU A 62 -18.33 -8.93 -0.02
N ALA A 63 -18.48 -8.50 1.23
CA ALA A 63 -17.81 -9.12 2.37
C ALA A 63 -18.22 -10.58 2.61
N ILE A 64 -19.46 -10.94 2.27
CA ILE A 64 -19.97 -12.31 2.39
C ILE A 64 -19.26 -13.25 1.43
N LEU A 65 -18.91 -12.79 0.23
CA LEU A 65 -18.29 -13.60 -0.84
C LEU A 65 -16.86 -14.01 -0.52
N THR A 66 -16.22 -13.33 0.41
CA THR A 66 -14.82 -13.56 0.79
C THR A 66 -14.66 -13.89 2.29
N ALA A 67 -15.78 -14.10 3.00
CA ALA A 67 -15.77 -14.29 4.45
C ALA A 67 -15.01 -15.54 4.92
N ASP A 68 -15.00 -16.57 4.10
CA ASP A 68 -14.33 -17.86 4.31
C ASP A 68 -12.92 -17.91 3.71
N LEU A 69 -12.54 -16.90 2.98
CA LEU A 69 -11.22 -16.79 2.36
C LEU A 69 -10.24 -16.02 3.27
N PRO A 70 -8.95 -16.38 3.26
CA PRO A 70 -7.96 -15.57 3.94
C PRO A 70 -7.95 -14.17 3.33
N LYS A 71 -7.95 -13.16 4.20
CA LYS A 71 -7.78 -11.78 3.70
C LYS A 71 -6.43 -11.67 3.01
N PRO A 72 -6.37 -11.04 1.83
CA PRO A 72 -5.08 -10.75 1.21
C PRO A 72 -4.19 -10.02 2.22
N PRO A 73 -2.88 -10.29 2.24
CA PRO A 73 -1.97 -9.75 3.25
C PRO A 73 -1.97 -8.22 3.35
N SER A 74 -2.44 -7.52 2.30
CA SER A 74 -2.57 -6.06 2.28
C SER A 74 -3.82 -5.52 2.99
N SER A 75 -4.85 -6.34 3.25
CA SER A 75 -6.12 -5.84 3.82
C SER A 75 -6.18 -5.83 5.35
N ALA A 76 -5.22 -6.44 6.03
CA ALA A 76 -5.21 -6.51 7.49
C ALA A 76 -4.53 -5.31 8.19
N ALA A 77 -3.95 -4.41 7.42
CA ALA A 77 -3.02 -3.42 7.96
C ALA A 77 -3.31 -2.00 7.49
N GLY A 78 -4.31 -1.41 8.07
CA GLY A 78 -4.51 0.02 8.02
C GLY A 78 -5.72 0.44 7.21
N ASN A 79 -6.67 1.04 7.90
CA ASN A 79 -7.85 1.74 7.37
C ASN A 79 -7.49 2.96 6.49
N LEU A 80 -6.22 3.09 6.08
CA LEU A 80 -5.76 4.20 5.26
C LEU A 80 -5.87 3.84 3.78
N PRO A 81 -6.38 4.77 2.95
CA PRO A 81 -6.38 4.60 1.52
C PRO A 81 -4.94 4.44 0.98
N PRO A 82 -4.75 3.73 -0.14
CA PRO A 82 -3.45 3.60 -0.77
C PRO A 82 -2.80 4.96 -1.02
N LEU A 83 -1.52 5.10 -0.70
CA LEU A 83 -0.76 6.31 -1.00
C LEU A 83 -0.24 6.22 -2.43
N VAL A 84 -0.72 7.08 -3.31
CA VAL A 84 -0.25 7.15 -4.70
C VAL A 84 0.65 8.37 -4.88
N LEU A 85 1.90 8.13 -5.31
CA LEU A 85 2.86 9.18 -5.65
C LEU A 85 3.18 9.13 -7.14
N LYS A 86 3.02 10.28 -7.80
CA LYS A 86 3.35 10.45 -9.22
C LYS A 86 4.39 11.54 -9.36
N GLY A 87 5.59 11.16 -9.82
CA GLY A 87 6.73 12.08 -9.96
C GLY A 87 6.53 13.16 -11.03
N GLY A 88 5.69 12.89 -12.05
CA GLY A 88 5.44 13.87 -13.11
C GLY A 88 6.72 14.46 -13.69
N MET A 89 6.75 15.77 -13.96
CA MET A 89 7.95 16.47 -14.44
C MET A 89 8.89 16.94 -13.32
N TYR A 90 8.36 17.20 -12.12
CA TYR A 90 9.10 17.84 -11.02
C TYR A 90 9.49 16.87 -9.90
N GLY A 91 9.05 15.62 -9.98
CA GLY A 91 9.24 14.63 -8.94
C GLY A 91 8.20 14.72 -7.84
N ALA A 92 8.11 13.64 -7.04
CA ALA A 92 7.31 13.56 -5.84
C ALA A 92 8.11 12.96 -4.70
N SER A 93 7.84 13.40 -3.48
CA SER A 93 8.48 12.83 -2.31
C SER A 93 7.49 12.68 -1.15
N ARG A 94 7.68 11.62 -0.35
CA ARG A 94 7.00 11.42 0.92
C ARG A 94 8.03 11.17 2.01
N GLY A 95 8.07 12.07 3.02
CA GLY A 95 9.11 12.10 4.07
C GLY A 95 10.20 13.14 3.77
N PRO A 96 11.22 13.33 4.63
CA PRO A 96 11.29 12.78 5.98
C PRO A 96 10.33 13.49 6.96
N GLY A 97 9.55 12.77 7.70
CA GLY A 97 8.60 13.32 8.68
C GLY A 97 7.74 12.22 9.30
N ARG A 98 7.00 12.57 10.34
CA ARG A 98 6.00 11.65 10.90
C ARG A 98 4.81 11.57 9.96
N TRP A 99 4.54 10.41 9.43
CA TRP A 99 3.33 10.10 8.67
C TRP A 99 2.93 8.66 8.93
N GLU A 100 1.64 8.41 8.86
CA GLU A 100 1.09 7.07 9.03
C GLU A 100 1.24 6.30 7.73
N VAL A 101 1.81 5.10 7.81
CA VAL A 101 2.09 4.26 6.64
C VAL A 101 0.85 3.48 6.28
N PRO A 102 0.28 3.65 5.08
CA PRO A 102 -0.79 2.79 4.60
C PRO A 102 -0.25 1.40 4.26
N GLY A 103 -1.13 0.42 4.25
CA GLY A 103 -0.77 -0.95 3.87
C GLY A 103 -0.27 -1.05 2.42
N HIS A 104 -0.65 -0.11 1.57
CA HIS A 104 -0.29 -0.10 0.15
C HIS A 104 0.18 1.29 -0.30
N VAL A 105 1.32 1.31 -1.01
CA VAL A 105 1.94 2.52 -1.58
C VAL A 105 2.24 2.28 -3.04
N ILE A 106 1.85 3.19 -3.91
CA ILE A 106 2.10 3.13 -5.35
C ILE A 106 2.97 4.33 -5.76
N ALA A 107 4.10 4.08 -6.41
CA ALA A 107 5.09 5.08 -6.78
C ALA A 107 5.40 5.03 -8.27
N HIS A 108 4.92 6.01 -9.03
CA HIS A 108 5.25 6.21 -10.45
C HIS A 108 6.28 7.31 -10.59
N ALA A 109 7.50 6.99 -11.04
CA ALA A 109 8.61 7.93 -11.10
C ALA A 109 8.41 9.07 -12.12
N GLY A 110 7.75 8.81 -13.23
CA GLY A 110 7.61 9.79 -14.31
C GLY A 110 8.96 10.29 -14.82
N VAL A 111 9.05 11.59 -15.09
CA VAL A 111 10.29 12.27 -15.51
C VAL A 111 11.06 12.81 -14.29
N GLY A 112 10.38 13.22 -13.24
CA GLY A 112 10.97 13.88 -12.07
C GLY A 112 11.44 12.93 -10.95
N GLY A 113 11.08 11.64 -11.02
CA GLY A 113 11.41 10.65 -9.98
C GLY A 113 10.51 10.68 -8.75
N VAL A 114 10.59 9.63 -7.93
CA VAL A 114 9.89 9.53 -6.65
C VAL A 114 10.85 9.15 -5.53
N SER A 115 10.72 9.79 -4.38
CA SER A 115 11.43 9.45 -3.15
C SER A 115 10.45 9.13 -2.02
N LEU A 116 10.57 7.93 -1.46
CA LEU A 116 9.84 7.44 -0.29
C LEU A 116 10.80 7.32 0.89
N ASP A 117 10.51 8.00 1.99
CA ASP A 117 11.34 7.96 3.20
C ASP A 117 10.53 7.47 4.40
N PHE A 118 10.83 6.27 4.86
CA PHE A 118 10.20 5.60 6.01
C PHE A 118 10.99 5.80 7.32
N THR A 119 12.03 6.63 7.36
CA THR A 119 12.95 6.72 8.51
C THR A 119 12.30 7.29 9.78
N ARG A 120 11.20 8.02 9.67
CA ARG A 120 10.50 8.66 10.80
C ARG A 120 9.02 8.30 10.88
N VAL A 121 8.64 7.19 10.32
CA VAL A 121 7.25 6.75 10.33
C VAL A 121 6.94 5.89 11.54
N GLU A 122 5.73 5.99 12.04
CA GLU A 122 5.17 5.01 12.95
C GLU A 122 4.44 3.96 12.12
N CYS A 123 5.01 2.77 12.02
CA CYS A 123 4.40 1.67 11.29
C CYS A 123 4.08 0.52 12.25
N ARG A 124 2.80 0.21 12.39
CA ARG A 124 2.30 -0.92 13.19
C ARG A 124 2.00 -2.14 12.34
N LEU A 125 2.29 -2.06 11.05
CA LEU A 125 2.00 -3.09 10.08
C LEU A 125 3.09 -4.16 10.14
N ALA A 126 2.71 -5.42 9.99
CA ALA A 126 3.69 -6.51 9.83
C ALA A 126 4.31 -6.51 8.43
N GLU A 127 3.57 -5.98 7.44
CA GLU A 127 3.98 -5.91 6.04
C GLU A 127 3.41 -4.63 5.40
N VAL A 128 4.17 -4.03 4.49
CA VAL A 128 3.74 -2.90 3.64
C VAL A 128 4.02 -3.27 2.19
N ALA A 129 2.99 -3.24 1.35
CA ALA A 129 3.11 -3.45 -0.08
C ALA A 129 3.49 -2.12 -0.76
N VAL A 130 4.55 -2.14 -1.57
CA VAL A 130 5.01 -0.99 -2.35
C VAL A 130 5.10 -1.37 -3.81
N GLU A 131 4.28 -0.76 -4.65
CA GLU A 131 4.43 -0.86 -6.10
C GLU A 131 5.33 0.28 -6.58
N ALA A 132 6.46 -0.05 -7.19
CA ALA A 132 7.45 0.92 -7.65
C ALA A 132 7.68 0.79 -9.15
N TYR A 133 7.39 1.86 -9.87
CA TYR A 133 7.57 1.95 -11.32
C TYR A 133 8.62 3.01 -11.64
N GLY A 134 9.85 2.54 -11.95
CA GLY A 134 10.93 3.37 -12.48
C GLY A 134 10.68 3.62 -13.97
N GLU A 135 10.28 4.81 -14.33
CA GLU A 135 10.02 5.20 -15.71
C GLU A 135 11.27 5.88 -16.32
N THR A 136 11.16 7.12 -16.78
CA THR A 136 12.33 7.90 -17.27
C THR A 136 13.26 8.27 -16.12
N SER A 137 12.71 8.54 -14.94
CA SER A 137 13.45 8.70 -13.68
C SER A 137 13.20 7.52 -12.74
N GLY A 138 14.03 7.41 -11.69
CA GLY A 138 14.00 6.29 -10.75
C GLY A 138 13.12 6.52 -9.53
N VAL A 139 12.84 5.41 -8.82
CA VAL A 139 12.24 5.42 -7.50
C VAL A 139 13.33 5.17 -6.45
N THR A 140 13.39 6.02 -5.42
CA THR A 140 14.27 5.82 -4.28
C THR A 140 13.43 5.54 -3.04
N ILE A 141 13.71 4.42 -2.37
CA ILE A 141 13.05 4.02 -1.13
C ILE A 141 14.09 3.99 -0.02
N VAL A 142 13.86 4.76 1.03
CA VAL A 142 14.72 4.82 2.21
C VAL A 142 13.99 4.19 3.39
N ILE A 143 14.55 3.12 3.95
CA ILE A 143 13.96 2.39 5.07
C ILE A 143 14.86 2.49 6.31
N PRO A 144 14.28 2.47 7.53
CA PRO A 144 15.06 2.43 8.77
C PRO A 144 15.94 1.19 8.85
N ASP A 145 16.99 1.27 9.67
CA ASP A 145 17.78 0.08 10.02
C ASP A 145 16.88 -0.95 10.73
N GLY A 146 17.06 -2.21 10.44
CA GLY A 146 16.29 -3.31 11.01
C GLY A 146 14.96 -3.61 10.30
N TRP A 147 14.56 -2.81 9.30
CA TRP A 147 13.50 -3.19 8.37
C TRP A 147 14.09 -4.01 7.22
N ALA A 148 13.34 -5.00 6.75
CA ALA A 148 13.75 -5.82 5.61
C ALA A 148 12.88 -5.52 4.38
N THR A 149 13.43 -5.87 3.21
CA THR A 149 12.76 -5.75 1.93
C THR A 149 12.64 -7.11 1.25
N ASP A 150 11.58 -7.28 0.49
CA ASP A 150 11.40 -8.39 -0.45
C ASP A 150 11.15 -7.79 -1.84
N THR A 151 12.10 -7.99 -2.73
CA THR A 151 12.06 -7.49 -4.12
C THR A 151 11.83 -8.60 -5.15
N THR A 152 11.46 -9.80 -4.70
CA THR A 152 11.32 -10.98 -5.56
C THR A 152 10.26 -10.78 -6.67
N GLY A 153 9.25 -9.95 -6.39
CA GLY A 153 8.18 -9.63 -7.37
C GLY A 153 8.49 -8.48 -8.33
N MET A 154 9.74 -8.01 -8.40
CA MET A 154 10.11 -6.89 -9.26
C MET A 154 10.71 -7.32 -10.59
N ASP A 155 10.28 -6.65 -11.67
CA ASP A 155 10.96 -6.69 -12.96
C ASP A 155 12.09 -5.65 -12.97
N PRO A 156 13.37 -6.06 -13.19
CA PRO A 156 14.50 -5.13 -13.19
C PRO A 156 14.44 -4.07 -14.30
N GLY A 157 13.80 -4.35 -15.43
CA GLY A 157 13.81 -3.46 -16.58
C GLY A 157 15.24 -3.12 -17.04
N PHE A 158 15.43 -1.96 -17.68
CA PHE A 158 16.76 -1.47 -18.08
C PHE A 158 17.52 -0.81 -16.92
N GLY A 159 16.81 -0.11 -16.03
CA GLY A 159 17.40 0.64 -14.92
C GLY A 159 17.87 -0.23 -13.75
N GLY A 160 17.38 -1.46 -13.69
CA GLY A 160 17.72 -2.42 -12.66
C GLY A 160 17.11 -2.11 -11.28
N ILE A 161 17.34 -3.03 -10.36
CA ILE A 161 16.95 -2.91 -8.96
C ILE A 161 18.24 -2.94 -8.13
N LYS A 162 18.43 -1.91 -7.28
CA LYS A 162 19.58 -1.82 -6.39
C LYS A 162 19.11 -1.84 -4.94
N ASP A 163 19.06 -3.02 -4.36
CA ASP A 163 18.84 -3.16 -2.93
C ASP A 163 20.18 -3.05 -2.19
N LYS A 164 20.29 -2.03 -1.33
CA LYS A 164 21.45 -1.75 -0.48
C LYS A 164 21.09 -1.87 1.00
N THR A 165 20.05 -2.59 1.31
CA THR A 165 19.60 -2.83 2.67
C THR A 165 20.29 -4.07 3.24
N THR A 166 20.24 -4.23 4.56
CA THR A 166 20.68 -5.45 5.22
C THR A 166 19.50 -6.43 5.30
N PRO A 167 19.75 -7.75 5.11
CA PRO A 167 18.68 -8.75 5.19
C PRO A 167 18.17 -8.97 6.64
N ASP A 168 18.87 -8.42 7.63
CA ASP A 168 18.58 -8.64 9.04
C ASP A 168 17.34 -7.85 9.47
N ARG A 169 16.21 -8.55 9.56
CA ARG A 169 14.95 -7.99 10.07
C ARG A 169 14.90 -8.08 11.59
N LEU A 170 14.70 -6.97 12.25
CA LEU A 170 14.45 -6.94 13.69
C LEU A 170 13.01 -7.41 14.02
N PRO A 171 12.81 -8.14 15.13
CA PRO A 171 11.49 -8.54 15.57
C PRO A 171 10.56 -7.32 15.75
N GLY A 172 9.34 -7.42 15.23
CA GLY A 172 8.33 -6.36 15.36
C GLY A 172 8.45 -5.24 14.32
N THR A 173 9.43 -5.28 13.41
CA THR A 173 9.52 -4.32 12.29
C THR A 173 8.77 -4.85 11.06
N PRO A 174 8.27 -3.98 10.18
CA PRO A 174 7.58 -4.40 8.96
C PRO A 174 8.53 -5.02 7.92
N LEU A 175 7.98 -5.88 7.09
CA LEU A 175 8.55 -6.27 5.81
C LEU A 175 8.03 -5.35 4.73
N ILE A 176 8.91 -4.76 3.92
CA ILE A 176 8.52 -3.99 2.74
C ILE A 176 8.57 -4.91 1.52
N ARG A 177 7.40 -5.33 1.06
CA ARG A 177 7.30 -6.10 -0.18
C ARG A 177 7.20 -5.16 -1.35
N ILE A 178 8.16 -5.25 -2.28
CA ILE A 178 8.26 -4.34 -3.41
C ILE A 178 7.99 -5.11 -4.69
N THR A 179 7.05 -4.60 -5.48
CA THR A 179 6.66 -5.12 -6.78
C THR A 179 6.72 -4.00 -7.82
N GLY A 180 6.58 -4.34 -9.10
CA GLY A 180 6.58 -3.36 -10.18
C GLY A 180 7.78 -3.51 -11.10
N SER A 181 8.28 -2.40 -11.66
CA SER A 181 9.36 -2.44 -12.65
C SER A 181 10.41 -1.35 -12.44
N GLY A 182 11.68 -1.70 -12.66
CA GLY A 182 12.80 -0.76 -12.67
C GLY A 182 12.78 0.24 -13.82
N GLY A 183 12.02 -0.03 -14.90
CA GLY A 183 11.92 0.86 -16.05
C GLY A 183 13.26 1.22 -16.65
N MET A 184 13.47 2.51 -17.00
CA MET A 184 14.72 3.00 -17.59
C MET A 184 15.75 3.44 -16.54
N ALA A 185 15.32 4.04 -15.42
CA ALA A 185 16.22 4.62 -14.43
C ALA A 185 16.41 3.79 -13.16
N GLY A 186 15.60 2.75 -12.97
CA GLY A 186 15.72 1.78 -11.89
C GLY A 186 15.01 2.15 -10.59
N VAL A 187 15.06 1.20 -9.66
CA VAL A 187 14.58 1.35 -8.28
C VAL A 187 15.76 1.13 -7.33
N VAL A 188 15.94 2.05 -6.40
CA VAL A 188 17.00 2.00 -5.39
C VAL A 188 16.39 1.91 -4.02
N ILE A 189 16.70 0.86 -3.28
CA ILE A 189 16.31 0.68 -1.88
C ILE A 189 17.58 0.82 -1.03
N ARG A 190 17.51 1.58 0.05
CA ARG A 190 18.68 1.81 0.90
C ARG A 190 18.29 2.19 2.33
N HIS A 191 19.24 2.06 3.23
CA HIS A 191 19.18 2.70 4.55
C HIS A 191 19.55 4.19 4.47
N PRO A 192 19.24 5.00 5.50
CA PRO A 192 19.62 6.40 5.55
C PRO A 192 21.14 6.57 5.53
N SER A 193 21.61 7.54 4.76
CA SER A 193 23.03 7.92 4.71
C SER A 193 23.50 8.51 6.05
N LYS A 194 24.81 8.56 6.28
CA LYS A 194 25.40 9.17 7.50
C LYS A 194 24.92 10.60 7.77
N ARG A 195 24.68 11.40 6.71
CA ARG A 195 24.15 12.76 6.84
C ARG A 195 22.68 12.77 7.24
N GLU A 196 21.88 11.87 6.67
CA GLU A 196 20.46 11.72 7.01
C GLU A 196 20.32 11.23 8.46
N ARG A 197 21.13 10.25 8.89
CA ARG A 197 21.15 9.78 10.30
C ARG A 197 21.46 10.92 11.29
N ARG A 198 22.50 11.74 11.02
CA ARG A 198 22.82 12.90 11.87
C ARG A 198 21.66 13.91 11.97
N LYS A 199 20.91 14.11 10.90
CA LYS A 199 19.71 14.96 10.93
C LYS A 199 18.54 14.31 11.71
N LEU A 200 18.45 12.99 11.67
CA LEU A 200 17.48 12.23 12.45
C LEU A 200 17.77 12.37 13.95
N ASP A 201 19.04 12.17 14.35
CA ASP A 201 19.49 12.27 15.75
C ASP A 201 19.42 13.71 16.30
N GLY A 202 19.82 14.69 15.51
CA GLY A 202 19.82 16.11 15.92
C GLY A 202 18.43 16.72 16.10
N ASN A 203 17.38 16.12 15.54
CA ASN A 203 16.00 16.57 15.71
C ASN A 203 15.27 15.82 16.85
N ALA A 204 15.78 14.64 17.22
CA ALA A 204 15.29 13.90 18.39
C ALA A 204 15.67 14.56 19.74
N SER A 205 16.66 15.45 19.73
CA SER A 205 17.12 16.18 20.93
C SER A 205 16.42 17.54 21.11
N ARG A 206 15.41 17.88 20.28
CA ARG A 206 14.71 19.17 20.31
C ARG A 206 13.20 19.06 20.60
N ASP A 207 12.67 17.86 20.75
CA ASP A 207 11.35 17.53 21.26
C ASP A 207 11.46 16.94 22.67
#